data_44fa59dfdaabad3fea9ba40e63426759
#
_entry.id   44fa59dfdaabad3fea9ba40e63426759
#
_cell.length_a   1.000
_cell.length_b   1.000
_cell.length_c   1.000
_cell.angle_alpha   90.00
_cell.angle_beta   90.00
_cell.angle_gamma   90.00
#
_symmetry.space_group_name_H-M   'P 1'
#
loop_
_entity.id
_entity.type
_entity.pdbx_description
1 polymer ?
#
loop_
_entity_poly.entity_id
_entity_poly.type
_entity_poly.pdbx_seq_one_letter_code
_entity_poly.pdbx_strand_id
1 'polypeptide(L)'
;MKDTYIFPAIFQQDDDGISIFFPYLPGCLPCADSMEEAFQNAREALQLHLYGMEEDEEEIPEPSKVSDIHPKAHQVIAVIEAWMPPFREKMLNKSTNKTVTIPR
;
A
#
# COMPACT_ATOMS: atom_id res chain seq x y z
N MET A 1 15.31 8.04 -1.86
CA MET A 1 13.85 8.01 -1.94
C MET A 1 13.43 7.86 -3.39
N LYS A 2 12.60 6.88 -3.67
CA LYS A 2 12.15 6.63 -5.04
C LYS A 2 10.81 7.29 -5.29
N ASP A 3 10.51 7.55 -6.56
CA ASP A 3 9.19 8.04 -6.93
C ASP A 3 8.20 6.90 -7.16
N THR A 4 8.70 5.74 -7.54
CA THR A 4 7.85 4.58 -7.80
C THR A 4 8.38 3.37 -7.05
N TYR A 5 7.48 2.70 -6.33
CA TYR A 5 7.79 1.44 -5.65
C TYR A 5 6.87 0.36 -6.19
N ILE A 6 7.40 -0.83 -6.31
CA ILE A 6 6.63 -1.98 -6.78
C ILE A 6 6.81 -3.11 -5.78
N PHE A 7 5.71 -3.55 -5.18
CA PHE A 7 5.74 -4.59 -4.16
C PHE A 7 4.71 -5.67 -4.49
N PRO A 8 5.08 -6.93 -4.30
CA PRO A 8 4.11 -8.00 -4.44
C PRO A 8 3.18 -8.03 -3.24
N ALA A 9 1.93 -8.36 -3.49
CA ALA A 9 0.94 -8.50 -2.44
C ALA A 9 0.22 -9.83 -2.63
N ILE A 10 -0.24 -10.39 -1.53
CA ILE A 10 -1.02 -11.63 -1.55
C ILE A 10 -2.46 -11.26 -1.26
N PHE A 11 -3.34 -11.60 -2.19
CA PHE A 11 -4.78 -11.38 -2.01
C PHE A 11 -5.39 -12.71 -1.59
N GLN A 12 -5.97 -12.74 -0.41
CA GLN A 12 -6.62 -13.94 0.10
C GLN A 12 -8.13 -13.72 0.12
N GLN A 13 -8.83 -14.56 -0.63
CA GLN A 13 -10.27 -14.44 -0.69
C GLN A 13 -10.91 -15.33 0.35
N ASP A 14 -11.74 -14.73 1.19
CA ASP A 14 -12.48 -15.41 2.24
C ASP A 14 -13.97 -15.18 2.03
N ASP A 15 -14.78 -15.82 2.85
CA ASP A 15 -16.23 -15.62 2.79
C ASP A 15 -16.61 -14.18 3.11
N ASP A 16 -15.82 -13.52 3.93
CA ASP A 16 -16.11 -12.17 4.39
C ASP A 16 -15.50 -11.08 3.52
N GLY A 17 -14.73 -11.47 2.52
CA GLY A 17 -14.09 -10.48 1.66
C GLY A 17 -12.68 -10.88 1.29
N ILE A 18 -11.87 -9.88 0.99
CA ILE A 18 -10.50 -10.10 0.54
C ILE A 18 -9.54 -9.46 1.53
N SER A 19 -8.62 -10.27 2.04
CA SER A 19 -7.53 -9.77 2.90
C SER A 19 -6.28 -9.63 2.05
N ILE A 20 -5.52 -8.58 2.31
CA ILE A 20 -4.36 -8.29 1.50
C ILE A 20 -3.13 -8.25 2.40
N PHE A 21 -2.08 -8.93 1.97
CA PHE A 21 -0.83 -8.99 2.72
C PHE A 21 0.32 -8.52 1.84
N PHE A 22 1.18 -7.67 2.39
CA PHE A 22 2.42 -7.31 1.71
C PHE A 22 3.56 -8.02 2.43
N PRO A 23 4.09 -9.12 1.86
CA PRO A 23 5.09 -9.93 2.56
C PRO A 23 6.33 -9.16 3.00
N TYR A 24 6.69 -8.11 2.26
CA TYR A 24 7.89 -7.34 2.58
C TYR A 24 7.60 -6.13 3.47
N LEU A 25 6.33 -5.90 3.80
CA LEU A 25 5.95 -4.75 4.62
C LEU A 25 5.01 -5.21 5.72
N PRO A 26 5.56 -5.77 6.80
CA PRO A 26 4.74 -6.23 7.92
C PRO A 26 3.90 -5.08 8.48
N GLY A 27 2.66 -5.36 8.77
CA GLY A 27 1.76 -4.34 9.28
C GLY A 27 0.93 -3.65 8.22
N CYS A 28 1.25 -3.86 6.95
CA CYS A 28 0.46 -3.30 5.86
C CYS A 28 -0.57 -4.34 5.44
N LEU A 29 -1.77 -4.27 6.03
CA LEU A 29 -2.79 -5.32 5.89
C LEU A 29 -4.14 -4.74 5.52
N PRO A 30 -4.29 -4.21 4.30
CA PRO A 30 -5.60 -3.71 3.89
C PRO A 30 -6.58 -4.85 3.61
N CYS A 31 -7.84 -4.51 3.45
CA CYS A 31 -8.86 -5.47 3.10
C CYS A 31 -9.87 -4.81 2.18
N ALA A 32 -10.74 -5.63 1.58
CA ALA A 32 -11.73 -5.13 0.64
C ALA A 32 -12.87 -6.12 0.49
N ASP A 33 -13.97 -5.65 -0.09
CA ASP A 33 -15.14 -6.49 -0.34
C ASP A 33 -15.19 -7.01 -1.77
N SER A 34 -14.46 -6.40 -2.68
CA SER A 34 -14.44 -6.80 -4.07
C SER A 34 -13.02 -6.71 -4.61
N MET A 35 -12.78 -7.34 -5.75
CA MET A 35 -11.45 -7.33 -6.34
C MET A 35 -11.05 -5.93 -6.79
N GLU A 36 -11.98 -5.16 -7.35
CA GLU A 36 -11.70 -3.78 -7.73
C GLU A 36 -11.29 -2.95 -6.53
N GLU A 37 -12.04 -3.08 -5.46
CA GLU A 37 -11.75 -2.37 -4.22
C GLU A 37 -10.43 -2.84 -3.64
N ALA A 38 -10.13 -4.14 -3.79
CA ALA A 38 -8.89 -4.69 -3.27
C ALA A 38 -7.67 -4.04 -3.90
N PHE A 39 -7.68 -3.86 -5.22
CA PHE A 39 -6.57 -3.20 -5.89
C PHE A 39 -6.44 -1.76 -5.48
N GLN A 40 -7.55 -1.07 -5.36
CA GLN A 40 -7.56 0.33 -4.93
C GLN A 40 -7.03 0.47 -3.52
N ASN A 41 -7.54 -0.35 -2.62
CA ASN A 41 -7.13 -0.29 -1.22
C ASN A 41 -5.69 -0.73 -1.04
N ALA A 42 -5.24 -1.70 -1.81
CA ALA A 42 -3.86 -2.15 -1.74
C ALA A 42 -2.91 -1.02 -2.14
N ARG A 43 -3.23 -0.31 -3.21
CA ARG A 43 -2.39 0.79 -3.66
C ARG A 43 -2.35 1.92 -2.63
N GLU A 44 -3.50 2.30 -2.12
CA GLU A 44 -3.56 3.38 -1.14
C GLU A 44 -2.83 3.00 0.14
N ALA A 45 -3.03 1.77 0.61
CA ALA A 45 -2.36 1.31 1.81
C ALA A 45 -0.85 1.26 1.61
N LEU A 46 -0.41 0.81 0.44
CA LEU A 46 1.01 0.76 0.13
C LEU A 46 1.60 2.17 0.12
N GLN A 47 0.93 3.11 -0.55
CA GLN A 47 1.40 4.49 -0.61
C GLN A 47 1.50 5.09 0.79
N LEU A 48 0.47 4.89 1.59
CA LEU A 48 0.45 5.43 2.95
C LEU A 48 1.53 4.81 3.82
N HIS A 49 1.69 3.50 3.73
CA HIS A 49 2.70 2.81 4.52
C HIS A 49 4.10 3.27 4.15
N LEU A 50 4.37 3.37 2.85
CA LEU A 50 5.68 3.82 2.39
C LEU A 50 5.92 5.29 2.74
N TYR A 51 4.89 6.11 2.65
CA TYR A 51 5.02 7.51 3.03
C TYR A 51 5.41 7.62 4.50
N GLY A 52 4.79 6.83 5.36
CA GLY A 52 5.15 6.81 6.77
C GLY A 52 6.60 6.39 6.99
N MET A 53 7.05 5.38 6.25
CA MET A 53 8.44 4.94 6.37
C MET A 53 9.41 6.01 5.89
N GLU A 54 9.05 6.73 4.82
CA GLU A 54 9.89 7.82 4.33
C GLU A 54 9.99 8.94 5.37
N GLU A 55 8.86 9.27 6.00
CA GLU A 55 8.84 10.32 7.02
C GLU A 55 9.67 9.93 8.24
N ASP A 56 9.65 8.66 8.59
CA ASP A 56 10.41 8.16 9.73
C ASP A 56 11.84 7.82 9.36
N GLU A 57 12.20 7.99 8.10
CA GLU A 57 13.54 7.67 7.58
C GLU A 57 13.88 6.20 7.81
N GLU A 58 12.89 5.35 7.71
CA GLU A 58 13.12 3.90 7.79
C GLU A 58 13.59 3.37 6.46
N GLU A 59 14.34 2.30 6.52
CA GLU A 59 14.82 1.67 5.31
C GLU A 59 13.69 0.89 4.66
N ILE A 60 13.38 1.24 3.40
CA ILE A 60 12.35 0.53 2.66
C ILE A 60 12.98 -0.65 1.95
N PRO A 61 12.52 -1.88 2.24
CA PRO A 61 13.14 -3.06 1.65
C PRO A 61 12.88 -3.13 0.15
N GLU A 62 13.78 -3.79 -0.55
CA GLU A 62 13.57 -4.09 -1.95
C GLU A 62 13.03 -5.51 -2.05
N PRO A 63 11.87 -5.70 -2.67
CA PRO A 63 11.30 -7.04 -2.75
C PRO A 63 12.13 -7.95 -3.66
N SER A 64 12.18 -9.21 -3.28
CA SER A 64 12.80 -10.22 -4.11
C SER A 64 11.91 -10.52 -5.29
N LYS A 65 12.27 -11.54 -6.04
CA LYS A 65 11.45 -11.95 -7.17
C LYS A 65 10.10 -12.44 -6.69
N VAL A 66 9.08 -12.13 -7.47
CA VAL A 66 7.73 -12.60 -7.17
C VAL A 66 7.69 -14.13 -7.09
N SER A 67 8.54 -14.79 -7.87
CA SER A 67 8.59 -16.25 -7.87
C SER A 67 9.04 -16.85 -6.55
N ASP A 68 9.61 -16.04 -5.65
CA ASP A 68 10.00 -16.52 -4.33
C ASP A 68 8.81 -16.60 -3.38
N ILE A 69 7.67 -16.08 -3.79
CA ILE A 69 6.48 -16.08 -2.98
C ILE A 69 5.59 -17.24 -3.42
N HIS A 70 5.18 -18.07 -2.45
CA HIS A 70 4.38 -19.25 -2.75
C HIS A 70 3.01 -19.10 -2.12
N PRO A 71 2.00 -18.69 -2.90
CA PRO A 71 0.66 -18.50 -2.35
C PRO A 71 0.03 -19.84 -2.03
N LYS A 72 -0.82 -19.83 -1.03
CA LYS A 72 -1.59 -20.99 -0.65
C LYS A 72 -2.90 -21.03 -1.43
N ALA A 73 -3.70 -22.07 -1.20
CA ALA A 73 -5.04 -22.13 -1.78
C ALA A 73 -5.82 -20.87 -1.39
N HIS A 74 -6.62 -20.38 -2.31
CA HIS A 74 -7.43 -19.16 -2.10
C HIS A 74 -6.60 -17.89 -2.04
N GLN A 75 -5.34 -17.96 -2.38
CA GLN A 75 -4.47 -16.79 -2.44
C GLN A 75 -3.95 -16.58 -3.84
N VAL A 76 -3.85 -15.34 -4.25
CA VAL A 76 -3.22 -14.99 -5.52
C VAL A 76 -2.23 -13.87 -5.26
N ILE A 77 -1.19 -13.82 -6.08
CA ILE A 77 -0.19 -12.77 -5.98
C ILE A 77 -0.51 -11.69 -6.98
N ALA A 78 -0.52 -10.45 -6.50
CA ALA A 78 -0.68 -9.29 -7.37
C ALA A 78 0.51 -8.36 -7.12
N VAL A 79 0.98 -7.71 -8.18
CA VAL A 79 2.08 -6.76 -8.06
C VAL A 79 1.47 -5.37 -8.04
N ILE A 80 1.75 -4.65 -6.98
CA ILE A 80 1.14 -3.34 -6.75
C ILE A 80 2.19 -2.26 -6.95
N GLU A 81 1.82 -1.25 -7.74
CA GLU A 81 2.70 -0.13 -8.00
C GLU A 81 2.24 1.09 -7.20
N ALA A 82 3.17 1.73 -6.53
CA ALA A 82 2.90 2.95 -5.79
C ALA A 82 3.69 4.09 -6.40
N TRP A 83 2.98 5.03 -7.04
CA TRP A 83 3.60 6.23 -7.59
C TRP A 83 3.47 7.33 -6.55
N MET A 84 4.59 7.69 -5.97
CA MET A 84 4.60 8.51 -4.76
C MET A 84 4.45 10.02 -4.94
N PRO A 85 4.96 10.65 -6.02
CA PRO A 85 4.93 12.12 -6.07
C PRO A 85 3.55 12.75 -5.84
N PRO A 86 2.49 12.33 -6.53
CA PRO A 86 1.17 12.94 -6.27
C PRO A 86 0.64 12.60 -4.89
N PHE A 87 0.99 11.42 -4.37
CA PHE A 87 0.55 11.06 -3.03
C PHE A 87 1.23 11.92 -1.98
N ARG A 88 2.54 12.18 -2.14
CA ARG A 88 3.27 13.04 -1.22
C ARG A 88 2.68 14.43 -1.21
N GLU A 89 2.37 14.94 -2.39
CA GLU A 89 1.77 16.26 -2.51
C GLU A 89 0.40 16.31 -1.86
N LYS A 90 -0.39 15.26 -2.07
CA LYS A 90 -1.71 15.15 -1.47
C LYS A 90 -1.62 15.16 0.06
N MET A 91 -0.64 14.47 0.60
CA MET A 91 -0.47 14.42 2.06
C MET A 91 -0.04 15.76 2.62
N LEU A 92 0.84 16.45 1.91
CA LEU A 92 1.25 17.78 2.32
C LEU A 92 0.10 18.76 2.25
N ASN A 93 -0.66 18.73 1.19
CA ASN A 93 -1.80 19.62 1.01
C ASN A 93 -2.87 19.35 2.05
N LYS A 94 -3.05 18.09 2.40
CA LYS A 94 -4.02 17.72 3.41
C LYS A 94 -3.66 18.34 4.77
N SER A 95 -2.40 18.29 5.12
CA SER A 95 -1.91 18.91 6.34
C SER A 95 -2.09 20.42 6.28
N THR A 96 -1.75 21.01 5.15
CA THR A 96 -1.86 22.44 4.95
C THR A 96 -3.32 22.88 4.97
N ASN A 97 -4.17 22.13 4.31
CA ASN A 97 -5.60 22.44 4.28
C ASN A 97 -6.20 22.40 5.66
N LYS A 98 -5.79 21.46 6.45
CA LYS A 98 -6.23 21.34 7.81
C LYS A 98 -5.93 22.61 8.58
N THR A 99 -4.75 23.13 8.37
CA THR A 99 -4.32 24.34 9.05
C THR A 99 -5.08 25.55 8.54
N VAL A 100 -5.26 25.60 7.22
CA VAL A 100 -5.86 26.77 6.59
C VAL A 100 -7.36 26.85 6.83
N THR A 101 -8.03 25.74 6.90
CA THR A 101 -9.47 25.73 7.02
C THR A 101 -9.97 26.11 8.40
N ILE A 102 -9.11 26.06 9.37
CA ILE A 102 -9.52 26.41 10.71
C ILE A 102 -10.09 27.81 10.83
N PRO A 103 -9.55 28.81 10.18
CA PRO A 103 -10.07 30.18 10.32
C PRO A 103 -11.47 30.39 9.78
N ARG A 104 -11.99 29.45 9.08
CA ARG A 104 -13.34 29.60 8.59
C ARG A 104 -14.32 29.50 9.73
#